data_5aec2b8fa3bb638c4e32d960fe6088be
#
_entry.id   5aec2b8fa3bb638c4e32d960fe6088be
#
_cell.length_a   1.000
_cell.length_b   1.000
_cell.length_c   1.000
_cell.angle_alpha   90.00
_cell.angle_beta   90.00
_cell.angle_gamma   90.00
#
_symmetry.space_group_name_H-M   'P 1'
#
loop_
_entity.id
_entity.type
_entity.pdbx_description
1 polymer ?
#
loop_
_entity_poly.entity_id
_entity_poly.type
_entity_poly.pdbx_seq_one_letter_code
_entity_poly.pdbx_strand_id
1 'polypeptide(L)'
;MKKYPKIGIRPTIDGRQGGVRESLEDKTMNLAKAVAELISSNLKNGDGSPVECVIADSTIGRVAESAACAEKFEREGVGATITVTSCWCYGSETMDMHPHWPKAVWGFNGTERPGAVYLAAVLAGHAQKGLPAFGIYGHDVQDLDDNTIPADVAEKLLRFARAAMAVANMRGKSYLSFGSVCMGIAGSIVDPDFFQEYLGIRNESVDETEILRRMEEGIYDHEEYAKAMAWTEKYCKPNEGEDFKNRPEKRKTREEKDADWEFIVKMTIIMRDLMVGNPKLLEMGFKEEAIGHNAIAACFQGQRQWTDWKPNGDFSEALLNTTFDWNGIREAYVLATENDACNGVAMLFGHLLSGCGQMFSDIRTYWSPEAVKRVTGKELTGMAKNGIIHLINSGATTLDATGESHNEAGEPCMKPNWEMTEADVEACLKATTWYPADRDYFRGGGFSSNFLSKGGMPVTMMRLNLVKGLGPVLQLAEGWTVDIDPEIHQVLNMRTDPTWPTTWFVPRLCDKPAFRDVYSVMNNWGANHGAISYGHIGQDLITLASMLRIPVCMHNVEDDKIFRPASWNAFGMDKEGSDYRACSTYGPIYK
;
A
#
# COMPACT_ATOMS: atom_id res chain seq x y z
N MET A 1 -6.78 -8.81 -20.10
CA MET A 1 -5.72 -8.98 -19.09
C MET A 1 -5.23 -7.60 -18.65
N LYS A 2 -5.15 -7.34 -17.34
CA LYS A 2 -4.53 -6.13 -16.77
C LYS A 2 -3.07 -6.10 -17.24
N LYS A 3 -2.63 -5.00 -17.82
CA LYS A 3 -1.24 -4.87 -18.28
C LYS A 3 -0.45 -4.15 -17.19
N TYR A 4 0.47 -4.86 -16.56
CA TYR A 4 1.36 -4.28 -15.56
C TYR A 4 2.57 -3.59 -16.20
N PRO A 5 3.15 -2.56 -15.57
CA PRO A 5 4.43 -2.00 -15.99
C PRO A 5 5.56 -3.03 -15.80
N LYS A 6 6.67 -2.82 -16.51
CA LYS A 6 7.85 -3.70 -16.48
C LYS A 6 9.07 -2.96 -15.95
N ILE A 7 10.10 -3.70 -15.54
CA ILE A 7 11.40 -3.14 -15.14
C ILE A 7 12.38 -3.29 -16.29
N GLY A 8 12.98 -2.18 -16.73
CA GLY A 8 14.01 -2.16 -17.75
C GLY A 8 15.39 -2.42 -17.14
N ILE A 9 16.12 -3.39 -17.67
CA ILE A 9 17.50 -3.69 -17.26
C ILE A 9 18.46 -3.18 -18.34
N ARG A 10 19.37 -2.29 -17.95
CA ARG A 10 20.30 -1.58 -18.83
C ARG A 10 21.74 -2.06 -18.59
N PRO A 11 22.26 -3.03 -19.36
CA PRO A 11 23.65 -3.48 -19.26
C PRO A 11 24.58 -2.44 -19.87
N THR A 12 25.26 -1.63 -19.06
CA THR A 12 26.23 -0.63 -19.54
C THR A 12 27.65 -1.15 -19.53
N ILE A 13 28.41 -0.81 -20.58
CA ILE A 13 29.73 -1.37 -20.85
C ILE A 13 30.70 -0.29 -21.35
N ASP A 14 31.99 -0.55 -21.25
CA ASP A 14 33.02 0.28 -21.91
C ASP A 14 32.81 0.33 -23.42
N GLY A 15 32.65 1.52 -23.96
CA GLY A 15 32.39 1.72 -25.37
C GLY A 15 33.63 1.58 -26.29
N ARG A 16 34.81 1.26 -25.74
CA ARG A 16 36.06 1.09 -26.51
C ARG A 16 36.12 -0.30 -27.15
N GLN A 17 35.93 -0.37 -28.43
CA GLN A 17 36.08 -1.60 -29.23
C GLN A 17 37.53 -1.93 -29.50
N GLY A 18 37.81 -3.16 -29.96
CA GLY A 18 39.14 -3.66 -30.24
C GLY A 18 39.83 -4.31 -29.03
N GLY A 19 39.07 -4.98 -28.17
CA GLY A 19 39.57 -5.77 -27.05
C GLY A 19 38.94 -5.48 -25.70
N VAL A 20 38.70 -4.22 -25.35
CA VAL A 20 38.17 -3.88 -24.00
C VAL A 20 36.71 -4.27 -23.86
N ARG A 21 35.87 -3.79 -24.79
CA ARG A 21 34.44 -4.07 -24.78
C ARG A 21 34.15 -5.57 -24.92
N GLU A 22 34.77 -6.19 -25.92
CA GLU A 22 34.57 -7.59 -26.25
C GLU A 22 34.93 -8.53 -25.09
N SER A 23 35.91 -8.15 -24.26
CA SER A 23 36.30 -8.94 -23.08
C SER A 23 35.31 -8.91 -21.94
N LEU A 24 34.30 -8.03 -21.99
CA LEU A 24 33.32 -7.77 -20.90
C LEU A 24 31.87 -7.97 -21.34
N GLU A 25 31.62 -8.22 -22.63
CA GLU A 25 30.29 -8.32 -23.23
C GLU A 25 29.44 -9.38 -22.51
N ASP A 26 29.94 -10.60 -22.44
CA ASP A 26 29.25 -11.73 -21.79
C ASP A 26 29.04 -11.48 -20.32
N LYS A 27 30.04 -11.00 -19.59
CA LYS A 27 29.95 -10.66 -18.18
C LYS A 27 28.82 -9.67 -17.91
N THR A 28 28.81 -8.56 -18.64
CA THR A 28 27.83 -7.48 -18.44
C THR A 28 26.41 -7.96 -18.75
N MET A 29 26.22 -8.70 -19.83
CA MET A 29 24.92 -9.24 -20.20
C MET A 29 24.45 -10.33 -19.21
N ASN A 30 25.35 -11.18 -18.71
CA ASN A 30 24.99 -12.20 -17.72
C ASN A 30 24.56 -11.60 -16.38
N LEU A 31 25.21 -10.54 -15.92
CA LEU A 31 24.76 -9.79 -14.73
C LEU A 31 23.35 -9.19 -14.94
N ALA A 32 23.06 -8.63 -16.12
CA ALA A 32 21.73 -8.11 -16.44
C ALA A 32 20.66 -9.22 -16.44
N LYS A 33 20.96 -10.39 -16.99
CA LYS A 33 20.06 -11.56 -16.95
C LYS A 33 19.84 -12.06 -15.52
N ALA A 34 20.88 -12.11 -14.70
CA ALA A 34 20.79 -12.52 -13.30
C ALA A 34 19.89 -11.56 -12.50
N VAL A 35 19.97 -10.23 -12.74
CA VAL A 35 19.07 -9.24 -12.11
C VAL A 35 17.62 -9.45 -12.55
N ALA A 36 17.38 -9.67 -13.85
CA ALA A 36 16.04 -9.93 -14.36
C ALA A 36 15.44 -11.20 -13.73
N GLU A 37 16.22 -12.27 -13.61
CA GLU A 37 15.81 -13.52 -12.97
C GLU A 37 15.53 -13.32 -11.47
N LEU A 38 16.40 -12.63 -10.73
CA LEU A 38 16.21 -12.31 -9.32
C LEU A 38 14.86 -11.62 -9.11
N ILE A 39 14.54 -10.62 -9.92
CA ILE A 39 13.29 -9.84 -9.78
C ILE A 39 12.08 -10.71 -10.10
N SER A 40 12.08 -11.38 -11.26
CA SER A 40 10.93 -12.18 -11.71
C SER A 40 10.62 -13.38 -10.81
N SER A 41 11.66 -13.95 -10.19
CA SER A 41 11.51 -15.08 -9.25
C SER A 41 10.98 -14.67 -7.88
N ASN A 42 11.20 -13.41 -7.45
CA ASN A 42 10.90 -12.97 -6.09
C ASN A 42 9.75 -11.95 -5.98
N LEU A 43 9.41 -11.25 -7.06
CA LEU A 43 8.36 -10.23 -7.02
C LEU A 43 7.16 -10.61 -7.88
N LYS A 44 5.97 -10.31 -7.35
CA LYS A 44 4.69 -10.57 -7.99
C LYS A 44 3.93 -9.27 -8.26
N ASN A 45 3.15 -9.28 -9.32
CA ASN A 45 2.11 -8.28 -9.58
C ASN A 45 0.86 -8.59 -8.74
N GLY A 46 -0.09 -7.69 -8.68
CA GLY A 46 -1.32 -7.86 -7.89
C GLY A 46 -2.18 -9.08 -8.26
N ASP A 47 -2.05 -9.60 -9.48
CA ASP A 47 -2.70 -10.85 -9.91
C ASP A 47 -1.89 -12.13 -9.63
N GLY A 48 -0.75 -12.00 -8.92
CA GLY A 48 0.16 -13.09 -8.61
C GLY A 48 1.12 -13.48 -9.73
N SER A 49 1.02 -12.86 -10.92
CA SER A 49 1.99 -13.09 -11.99
C SER A 49 3.37 -12.52 -11.64
N PRO A 50 4.47 -13.12 -12.10
CA PRO A 50 5.80 -12.57 -11.90
C PRO A 50 5.94 -11.15 -12.45
N VAL A 51 6.73 -10.30 -11.80
CA VAL A 51 7.14 -9.01 -12.36
C VAL A 51 8.03 -9.27 -13.59
N GLU A 52 7.65 -8.69 -14.74
CA GLU A 52 8.38 -8.83 -15.98
C GLU A 52 9.55 -7.84 -16.07
N CYS A 53 10.69 -8.32 -16.56
CA CYS A 53 11.85 -7.49 -16.88
C CYS A 53 12.10 -7.45 -18.38
N VAL A 54 12.51 -6.28 -18.88
CA VAL A 54 12.93 -6.07 -20.28
C VAL A 54 14.40 -5.71 -20.29
N ILE A 55 15.24 -6.55 -20.90
CA ILE A 55 16.67 -6.27 -21.05
C ILE A 55 16.88 -5.55 -22.40
N ALA A 56 17.82 -4.58 -22.46
CA ALA A 56 18.24 -3.97 -23.73
C ALA A 56 18.74 -5.04 -24.72
N ASP A 57 18.54 -4.81 -26.02
CA ASP A 57 18.93 -5.80 -27.07
C ASP A 57 20.43 -6.01 -27.16
N SER A 58 21.22 -5.02 -26.76
CA SER A 58 22.67 -5.09 -26.67
C SER A 58 23.17 -4.45 -25.38
N THR A 59 24.44 -4.65 -25.06
CA THR A 59 25.12 -3.83 -24.07
C THR A 59 25.21 -2.38 -24.56
N ILE A 60 25.23 -1.42 -23.62
CA ILE A 60 25.13 0.02 -23.89
C ILE A 60 26.48 0.67 -23.62
N GLY A 61 27.25 0.96 -24.65
CA GLY A 61 28.56 1.60 -24.56
C GLY A 61 28.59 3.03 -25.12
N ARG A 62 27.57 3.43 -25.90
CA ARG A 62 27.49 4.72 -26.59
C ARG A 62 26.06 5.26 -26.68
N VAL A 63 25.92 6.53 -27.08
CA VAL A 63 24.66 7.25 -27.20
C VAL A 63 23.62 6.52 -28.07
N ALA A 64 24.03 5.98 -29.23
CA ALA A 64 23.08 5.31 -30.13
C ALA A 64 22.44 4.07 -29.49
N GLU A 65 23.21 3.27 -28.74
CA GLU A 65 22.71 2.11 -28.02
C GLU A 65 21.82 2.52 -26.84
N SER A 66 22.17 3.62 -26.16
CA SER A 66 21.34 4.19 -25.10
C SER A 66 20.00 4.69 -25.62
N ALA A 67 19.97 5.34 -26.79
CA ALA A 67 18.75 5.78 -27.46
C ALA A 67 17.86 4.59 -27.88
N ALA A 68 18.45 3.59 -28.54
CA ALA A 68 17.73 2.37 -28.94
C ALA A 68 17.13 1.63 -27.72
N CYS A 69 17.85 1.57 -26.60
CA CYS A 69 17.35 1.01 -25.35
C CYS A 69 16.15 1.81 -24.83
N ALA A 70 16.20 3.14 -24.81
CA ALA A 70 15.10 3.99 -24.36
C ALA A 70 13.85 3.79 -25.22
N GLU A 71 13.97 3.80 -26.55
CA GLU A 71 12.86 3.54 -27.48
C GLU A 71 12.22 2.15 -27.27
N LYS A 72 13.05 1.12 -27.07
CA LYS A 72 12.56 -0.22 -26.74
C LYS A 72 11.75 -0.20 -25.44
N PHE A 73 12.28 0.40 -24.38
CA PHE A 73 11.67 0.39 -23.08
C PHE A 73 10.33 1.13 -23.06
N GLU A 74 10.20 2.26 -23.74
CA GLU A 74 8.92 2.94 -23.89
C GLU A 74 7.88 2.07 -24.60
N ARG A 75 8.26 1.44 -25.71
CA ARG A 75 7.38 0.56 -26.48
C ARG A 75 6.94 -0.67 -25.69
N GLU A 76 7.81 -1.22 -24.84
CA GLU A 76 7.55 -2.41 -24.03
C GLU A 76 6.78 -2.10 -22.73
N GLY A 77 6.54 -0.83 -22.39
CA GLY A 77 5.81 -0.44 -21.18
C GLY A 77 6.65 -0.52 -19.89
N VAL A 78 7.94 -0.23 -20.00
CA VAL A 78 8.82 -0.09 -18.85
C VAL A 78 8.38 1.10 -17.99
N GLY A 79 8.39 0.94 -16.67
CA GLY A 79 8.02 1.98 -15.71
C GLY A 79 9.16 2.39 -14.77
N ALA A 80 10.25 1.62 -14.72
CA ALA A 80 11.44 1.88 -13.92
C ALA A 80 12.65 1.20 -14.53
N THR A 81 13.87 1.65 -14.19
CA THR A 81 15.10 1.07 -14.76
C THR A 81 16.14 0.70 -13.71
N ILE A 82 16.89 -0.36 -14.01
CA ILE A 82 18.10 -0.75 -13.29
C ILE A 82 19.25 -0.80 -14.29
N THR A 83 20.23 0.05 -14.12
CA THR A 83 21.48 0.01 -14.86
C THR A 83 22.45 -0.92 -14.14
N VAL A 84 23.03 -1.86 -14.87
CA VAL A 84 24.02 -2.82 -14.38
C VAL A 84 25.32 -2.59 -15.11
N THR A 85 26.41 -2.44 -14.37
CA THR A 85 27.73 -2.21 -14.98
C THR A 85 28.82 -3.04 -14.31
N SER A 86 29.61 -3.72 -15.13
CA SER A 86 30.77 -4.50 -14.68
C SER A 86 32.09 -3.71 -14.72
N CYS A 87 32.08 -2.49 -15.28
CA CYS A 87 33.30 -1.75 -15.59
C CYS A 87 33.03 -0.25 -15.73
N TRP A 88 34.08 0.51 -16.07
CA TRP A 88 33.94 1.88 -16.56
C TRP A 88 33.09 1.96 -17.83
N CYS A 89 32.24 3.00 -17.91
CA CYS A 89 31.47 3.34 -19.10
C CYS A 89 31.49 4.85 -19.32
N TYR A 90 31.05 5.32 -20.49
CA TYR A 90 30.91 6.75 -20.79
C TYR A 90 29.60 7.27 -20.19
N GLY A 91 29.64 7.80 -18.97
CA GLY A 91 28.44 8.12 -18.16
C GLY A 91 27.45 9.06 -18.84
N SER A 92 27.92 10.17 -19.41
CA SER A 92 27.05 11.14 -20.09
C SER A 92 26.38 10.59 -21.36
N GLU A 93 26.94 9.55 -21.97
CA GLU A 93 26.43 8.91 -23.19
C GLU A 93 25.45 7.77 -22.88
N THR A 94 25.62 7.12 -21.72
CA THR A 94 24.92 5.85 -21.41
C THR A 94 23.92 5.94 -20.27
N MET A 95 23.90 7.04 -19.49
CA MET A 95 22.96 7.21 -18.39
C MET A 95 21.50 7.24 -18.84
N ASP A 96 20.60 6.80 -17.97
CA ASP A 96 19.15 6.90 -18.22
C ASP A 96 18.65 8.33 -18.00
N MET A 97 18.16 8.93 -19.07
CA MET A 97 17.69 10.32 -19.07
C MET A 97 16.17 10.46 -18.90
N HIS A 98 15.42 9.36 -18.75
CA HIS A 98 13.97 9.46 -18.62
C HIS A 98 13.57 10.26 -17.35
N PRO A 99 12.74 11.31 -17.43
CA PRO A 99 12.51 12.22 -16.31
C PRO A 99 11.72 11.61 -15.16
N HIS A 100 10.80 10.68 -15.43
CA HIS A 100 9.80 10.20 -14.46
C HIS A 100 9.98 8.75 -14.02
N TRP A 101 10.93 8.00 -14.59
CA TRP A 101 11.17 6.63 -14.16
C TRP A 101 12.08 6.59 -12.93
N PRO A 102 11.72 5.87 -11.86
CA PRO A 102 12.67 5.50 -10.82
C PRO A 102 13.89 4.78 -11.42
N LYS A 103 15.08 5.10 -10.93
CA LYS A 103 16.35 4.61 -11.47
C LYS A 103 17.24 4.07 -10.38
N ALA A 104 17.81 2.88 -10.60
CA ALA A 104 18.92 2.37 -9.81
C ALA A 104 20.13 2.08 -10.71
N VAL A 105 21.30 2.13 -10.12
CA VAL A 105 22.56 1.76 -10.77
C VAL A 105 23.28 0.78 -9.86
N TRP A 106 23.52 -0.43 -10.33
CA TRP A 106 24.36 -1.41 -9.66
C TRP A 106 25.74 -1.43 -10.31
N GLY A 107 26.75 -0.98 -9.54
CA GLY A 107 28.17 -1.08 -9.91
C GLY A 107 28.78 -2.34 -9.32
N PHE A 108 29.23 -3.26 -10.18
CA PHE A 108 29.91 -4.47 -9.77
C PHE A 108 31.19 -4.17 -8.97
N ASN A 109 31.33 -4.76 -7.79
CA ASN A 109 32.52 -4.60 -6.95
C ASN A 109 33.56 -5.68 -7.35
N GLY A 110 34.29 -5.42 -8.43
CA GLY A 110 35.25 -6.38 -8.99
C GLY A 110 36.71 -6.00 -8.79
N THR A 111 37.60 -6.98 -8.91
CA THR A 111 39.05 -6.82 -8.72
C THR A 111 39.74 -6.12 -9.89
N GLU A 112 39.42 -6.52 -11.13
CA GLU A 112 40.17 -6.06 -12.33
C GLU A 112 39.53 -4.83 -12.98
N ARG A 113 38.22 -4.83 -13.12
CA ARG A 113 37.46 -3.76 -13.79
C ARG A 113 36.21 -3.43 -13.00
N PRO A 114 36.35 -2.68 -11.88
CA PRO A 114 35.22 -2.41 -10.99
C PRO A 114 34.21 -1.46 -11.62
N GLY A 115 32.94 -1.79 -11.48
CA GLY A 115 31.83 -0.90 -11.85
C GLY A 115 31.67 0.32 -10.94
N ALA A 116 32.35 0.35 -9.81
CA ALA A 116 32.30 1.44 -8.81
C ALA A 116 32.63 2.81 -9.41
N VAL A 117 33.59 2.89 -10.32
CA VAL A 117 34.02 4.17 -10.93
C VAL A 117 32.91 4.76 -11.80
N TYR A 118 32.24 3.92 -12.58
CA TYR A 118 31.07 4.34 -13.35
C TYR A 118 29.91 4.70 -12.42
N LEU A 119 29.61 3.85 -11.43
CA LEU A 119 28.56 4.08 -10.45
C LEU A 119 28.68 5.49 -9.82
N ALA A 120 29.86 5.83 -9.31
CA ALA A 120 30.09 7.14 -8.70
C ALA A 120 29.91 8.30 -9.71
N ALA A 121 30.48 8.15 -10.91
CA ALA A 121 30.40 9.17 -11.95
C ALA A 121 28.95 9.39 -12.44
N VAL A 122 28.19 8.29 -12.67
CA VAL A 122 26.84 8.42 -13.20
C VAL A 122 25.83 8.90 -12.15
N LEU A 123 26.01 8.55 -10.88
CA LEU A 123 25.21 9.11 -9.77
C LEU A 123 25.40 10.61 -9.65
N ALA A 124 26.65 11.10 -9.76
CA ALA A 124 26.94 12.53 -9.82
C ALA A 124 26.29 13.19 -11.05
N GLY A 125 26.34 12.55 -12.21
CA GLY A 125 25.69 13.02 -13.44
C GLY A 125 24.17 13.12 -13.29
N HIS A 126 23.54 12.13 -12.68
CA HIS A 126 22.10 12.13 -12.37
C HIS A 126 21.75 13.29 -11.40
N ALA A 127 22.56 13.50 -10.35
CA ALA A 127 22.34 14.60 -9.41
C ALA A 127 22.42 15.98 -10.10
N GLN A 128 23.39 16.20 -10.99
CA GLN A 128 23.51 17.43 -11.78
C GLN A 128 22.30 17.74 -12.66
N LYS A 129 21.59 16.71 -13.09
CA LYS A 129 20.42 16.83 -13.99
C LYS A 129 19.07 16.82 -13.26
N GLY A 130 19.08 16.76 -11.93
CA GLY A 130 17.83 16.67 -11.15
C GLY A 130 17.07 15.36 -11.36
N LEU A 131 17.76 14.29 -11.73
CA LEU A 131 17.23 12.94 -11.98
C LEU A 131 17.72 11.96 -10.89
N PRO A 132 17.21 12.01 -9.66
CA PRO A 132 17.72 11.22 -8.55
C PRO A 132 17.78 9.72 -8.90
N ALA A 133 18.91 9.08 -8.55
CA ALA A 133 19.11 7.66 -8.78
C ALA A 133 19.63 6.96 -7.52
N PHE A 134 19.24 5.71 -7.34
CA PHE A 134 19.67 4.84 -6.26
C PHE A 134 20.99 4.16 -6.62
N GLY A 135 21.98 4.25 -5.73
CA GLY A 135 23.26 3.58 -5.90
C GLY A 135 23.29 2.24 -5.19
N ILE A 136 23.69 1.19 -5.88
CA ILE A 136 23.85 -0.17 -5.33
C ILE A 136 25.29 -0.60 -5.53
N TYR A 137 25.95 -1.00 -4.42
CA TYR A 137 27.33 -1.45 -4.41
C TYR A 137 27.46 -2.57 -3.39
N GLY A 138 28.05 -3.70 -3.77
CA GLY A 138 28.25 -4.85 -2.89
C GLY A 138 29.34 -4.60 -1.86
N HIS A 139 29.18 -5.16 -0.66
CA HIS A 139 30.16 -5.03 0.42
C HIS A 139 31.47 -5.78 0.08
N ASP A 140 31.34 -7.01 -0.43
CA ASP A 140 32.49 -7.86 -0.70
C ASP A 140 32.95 -7.77 -2.16
N VAL A 141 34.27 -7.89 -2.35
CA VAL A 141 34.90 -7.88 -3.67
C VAL A 141 34.67 -9.22 -4.36
N GLN A 142 34.26 -9.19 -5.63
CA GLN A 142 34.05 -10.37 -6.44
C GLN A 142 35.13 -10.51 -7.53
N ASP A 143 35.48 -11.74 -7.88
CA ASP A 143 36.37 -12.02 -9.00
C ASP A 143 35.67 -11.76 -10.35
N LEU A 144 36.43 -11.53 -11.40
CA LEU A 144 35.89 -11.16 -12.71
C LEU A 144 34.92 -12.20 -13.31
N ASP A 145 35.13 -13.46 -13.06
CA ASP A 145 34.32 -14.58 -13.55
C ASP A 145 33.10 -14.89 -12.66
N ASP A 146 33.00 -14.30 -11.47
CA ASP A 146 31.85 -14.44 -10.57
C ASP A 146 30.65 -13.61 -11.09
N ASN A 147 29.60 -14.28 -11.55
CA ASN A 147 28.36 -13.67 -12.03
C ASN A 147 27.22 -13.72 -11.00
N THR A 148 27.49 -14.11 -9.78
CA THR A 148 26.47 -14.16 -8.72
C THR A 148 26.09 -12.76 -8.22
N ILE A 149 24.89 -12.65 -7.64
CA ILE A 149 24.45 -11.43 -6.97
C ILE A 149 24.63 -11.63 -5.47
N PRO A 150 25.52 -10.83 -4.81
CA PRO A 150 25.65 -10.89 -3.36
C PRO A 150 24.34 -10.59 -2.63
N ALA A 151 24.16 -11.15 -1.43
CA ALA A 151 22.90 -11.02 -0.68
C ALA A 151 22.51 -9.57 -0.36
N ASP A 152 23.47 -8.72 -0.01
CA ASP A 152 23.26 -7.29 0.27
C ASP A 152 22.90 -6.49 -0.99
N VAL A 153 23.38 -6.91 -2.15
CA VAL A 153 23.00 -6.35 -3.46
C VAL A 153 21.60 -6.81 -3.83
N ALA A 154 21.31 -8.11 -3.67
CA ALA A 154 20.00 -8.69 -3.97
C ALA A 154 18.90 -8.03 -3.14
N GLU A 155 19.12 -7.80 -1.84
CA GLU A 155 18.18 -7.10 -0.96
C GLU A 155 17.86 -5.68 -1.49
N LYS A 156 18.87 -4.91 -1.87
CA LYS A 156 18.68 -3.54 -2.41
C LYS A 156 18.00 -3.53 -3.78
N LEU A 157 18.35 -4.49 -4.65
CA LEU A 157 17.71 -4.63 -5.97
C LEU A 157 16.21 -4.95 -5.82
N LEU A 158 15.86 -5.90 -4.96
CA LEU A 158 14.46 -6.27 -4.71
C LEU A 158 13.68 -5.15 -4.04
N ARG A 159 14.25 -4.46 -3.06
CA ARG A 159 13.63 -3.30 -2.41
C ARG A 159 13.37 -2.17 -3.41
N PHE A 160 14.38 -1.82 -4.22
CA PHE A 160 14.21 -0.84 -5.29
C PHE A 160 13.10 -1.26 -6.26
N ALA A 161 13.15 -2.49 -6.76
CA ALA A 161 12.21 -3.00 -7.75
C ALA A 161 10.76 -2.99 -7.22
N ARG A 162 10.53 -3.42 -5.97
CA ARG A 162 9.21 -3.39 -5.32
C ARG A 162 8.66 -1.97 -5.22
N ALA A 163 9.44 -1.02 -4.70
CA ALA A 163 9.03 0.38 -4.58
C ALA A 163 8.83 1.03 -5.96
N ALA A 164 9.69 0.75 -6.93
CA ALA A 164 9.61 1.28 -8.27
C ALA A 164 8.37 0.76 -9.04
N MET A 165 8.00 -0.51 -8.83
CA MET A 165 6.75 -1.07 -9.38
C MET A 165 5.52 -0.40 -8.75
N ALA A 166 5.54 -0.07 -7.46
CA ALA A 166 4.47 0.70 -6.83
C ALA A 166 4.28 2.07 -7.49
N VAL A 167 5.37 2.82 -7.72
CA VAL A 167 5.34 4.10 -8.46
C VAL A 167 4.80 3.92 -9.87
N ALA A 168 5.29 2.91 -10.59
CA ALA A 168 4.89 2.67 -11.97
C ALA A 168 3.41 2.24 -12.11
N ASN A 169 2.89 1.47 -11.15
CA ASN A 169 1.48 1.04 -11.13
C ASN A 169 0.51 2.20 -10.88
N MET A 170 0.90 3.22 -10.12
CA MET A 170 0.07 4.40 -9.87
C MET A 170 -0.08 5.28 -11.11
N ARG A 171 0.99 5.44 -11.90
CA ARG A 171 1.01 6.38 -13.02
C ARG A 171 -0.11 6.14 -14.04
N GLY A 172 -0.89 7.19 -14.31
CA GLY A 172 -2.00 7.16 -15.29
C GLY A 172 -3.29 6.53 -14.79
N LYS A 173 -3.35 6.15 -13.52
CA LYS A 173 -4.56 5.67 -12.83
C LYS A 173 -5.40 6.85 -12.32
N SER A 174 -6.47 6.54 -11.57
CA SER A 174 -7.23 7.54 -10.82
C SER A 174 -7.36 7.18 -9.35
N TYR A 175 -7.60 8.18 -8.53
CA TYR A 175 -8.12 8.10 -7.18
C TYR A 175 -9.57 8.57 -7.21
N LEU A 176 -10.53 7.73 -6.80
CA LEU A 176 -11.95 7.99 -6.95
C LEU A 176 -12.59 8.33 -5.60
N SER A 177 -13.21 9.50 -5.49
CA SER A 177 -14.01 9.89 -4.33
C SER A 177 -15.49 9.67 -4.59
N PHE A 178 -16.17 8.89 -3.74
CA PHE A 178 -17.62 8.81 -3.67
C PHE A 178 -18.13 9.82 -2.65
N GLY A 179 -18.77 10.87 -3.10
CA GLY A 179 -19.21 11.98 -2.26
C GLY A 179 -18.09 12.96 -1.89
N SER A 180 -18.14 13.52 -0.71
CA SER A 180 -17.24 14.56 -0.22
C SER A 180 -16.63 14.19 1.13
N VAL A 181 -15.81 15.07 1.71
CA VAL A 181 -15.22 14.89 3.05
C VAL A 181 -16.30 14.72 4.09
N CYS A 182 -16.22 13.62 4.86
CA CYS A 182 -17.14 13.29 5.92
C CYS A 182 -17.00 14.24 7.13
N MET A 183 -18.12 14.70 7.67
CA MET A 183 -18.20 15.48 8.92
C MET A 183 -17.17 16.62 9.07
N GLY A 184 -16.61 17.10 7.96
CA GLY A 184 -15.60 18.15 7.98
C GLY A 184 -14.28 17.76 8.63
N ILE A 185 -13.84 16.52 8.49
CA ILE A 185 -12.55 16.03 9.00
C ILE A 185 -11.43 16.88 8.37
N ALA A 186 -10.84 17.76 9.17
CA ALA A 186 -10.00 18.84 8.69
C ALA A 186 -8.73 18.35 7.94
N GLY A 187 -8.13 17.24 8.36
CA GLY A 187 -6.94 16.66 7.73
C GLY A 187 -7.20 15.87 6.44
N SER A 188 -8.46 15.73 6.03
CA SER A 188 -8.87 14.96 4.84
C SER A 188 -9.18 15.83 3.62
N ILE A 189 -9.09 17.15 3.76
CA ILE A 189 -9.29 18.10 2.65
C ILE A 189 -7.97 18.19 1.85
N VAL A 190 -7.98 17.65 0.65
CA VAL A 190 -6.80 17.52 -0.20
C VAL A 190 -6.95 18.37 -1.46
N ASP A 191 -5.87 19.10 -1.80
CA ASP A 191 -5.76 19.74 -3.10
C ASP A 191 -5.63 18.66 -4.19
N PRO A 192 -6.49 18.65 -5.23
CA PRO A 192 -6.44 17.68 -6.31
C PRO A 192 -5.10 17.58 -7.02
N ASP A 193 -4.35 18.68 -7.12
CA ASP A 193 -3.05 18.72 -7.77
C ASP A 193 -2.02 17.79 -7.09
N PHE A 194 -2.17 17.52 -5.79
CA PHE A 194 -1.34 16.55 -5.08
C PHE A 194 -1.31 15.18 -5.77
N PHE A 195 -2.44 14.67 -6.19
CA PHE A 195 -2.53 13.34 -6.82
C PHE A 195 -1.74 13.30 -8.13
N GLN A 196 -1.86 14.35 -8.94
CA GLN A 196 -1.18 14.41 -10.22
C GLN A 196 0.31 14.70 -10.06
N GLU A 197 0.67 15.71 -9.28
CA GLU A 197 2.05 16.18 -9.16
C GLU A 197 2.98 15.17 -8.45
N TYR A 198 2.49 14.49 -7.41
CA TYR A 198 3.30 13.54 -6.64
C TYR A 198 3.11 12.08 -7.03
N LEU A 199 1.89 11.68 -7.39
CA LEU A 199 1.56 10.26 -7.62
C LEU A 199 1.35 9.92 -9.10
N GLY A 200 1.20 10.92 -9.98
CA GLY A 200 0.85 10.70 -11.38
C GLY A 200 -0.54 10.10 -11.59
N ILE A 201 -1.45 10.35 -10.64
CA ILE A 201 -2.82 9.84 -10.58
C ILE A 201 -3.80 10.99 -10.86
N ARG A 202 -4.89 10.74 -11.59
CA ARG A 202 -6.00 11.69 -11.69
C ARG A 202 -6.85 11.65 -10.43
N ASN A 203 -7.34 12.81 -10.00
CA ASN A 203 -8.39 12.89 -8.98
C ASN A 203 -9.76 12.92 -9.66
N GLU A 204 -10.62 11.96 -9.31
CA GLU A 204 -11.96 11.80 -9.86
C GLU A 204 -12.98 11.86 -8.71
N SER A 205 -14.20 12.31 -9.00
CA SER A 205 -15.29 12.31 -8.03
C SER A 205 -16.59 11.83 -8.68
N VAL A 206 -17.31 11.02 -7.94
CA VAL A 206 -18.66 10.54 -8.30
C VAL A 206 -19.62 10.98 -7.21
N ASP A 207 -20.74 11.59 -7.60
CA ASP A 207 -21.83 11.90 -6.69
C ASP A 207 -22.47 10.58 -6.21
N GLU A 208 -22.79 10.48 -4.92
CA GLU A 208 -23.38 9.27 -4.34
C GLU A 208 -24.75 8.92 -4.95
N THR A 209 -25.44 9.88 -5.54
CA THR A 209 -26.69 9.65 -6.28
C THR A 209 -26.51 8.72 -7.48
N GLU A 210 -25.29 8.61 -8.05
CA GLU A 210 -25.01 7.68 -9.13
C GLU A 210 -25.14 6.21 -8.66
N ILE A 211 -24.80 5.92 -7.41
CA ILE A 211 -25.00 4.59 -6.81
C ILE A 211 -26.52 4.29 -6.79
N LEU A 212 -27.33 5.27 -6.35
CA LEU A 212 -28.78 5.12 -6.29
C LEU A 212 -29.41 4.99 -7.68
N ARG A 213 -28.98 5.80 -8.66
CA ARG A 213 -29.42 5.69 -10.04
C ARG A 213 -29.18 4.31 -10.61
N ARG A 214 -27.96 3.77 -10.41
CA ARG A 214 -27.63 2.43 -10.89
C ARG A 214 -28.47 1.35 -10.22
N MET A 215 -28.79 1.50 -8.94
CA MET A 215 -29.70 0.59 -8.24
C MET A 215 -31.13 0.63 -8.82
N GLU A 216 -31.66 1.84 -9.01
CA GLU A 216 -33.03 2.05 -9.48
C GLU A 216 -33.22 1.60 -10.94
N GLU A 217 -32.24 1.86 -11.81
CA GLU A 217 -32.26 1.51 -13.22
C GLU A 217 -31.76 0.08 -13.50
N GLY A 218 -31.31 -0.65 -12.46
CA GLY A 218 -30.80 -2.02 -12.60
C GLY A 218 -29.45 -2.12 -13.32
N ILE A 219 -28.60 -1.09 -13.21
CA ILE A 219 -27.29 -0.99 -13.86
C ILE A 219 -26.22 -1.66 -12.97
N TYR A 220 -26.32 -2.96 -12.84
CA TYR A 220 -25.36 -3.85 -12.17
C TYR A 220 -25.52 -5.27 -12.71
N ASP A 221 -24.51 -6.11 -12.59
CA ASP A 221 -24.57 -7.50 -13.01
C ASP A 221 -25.54 -8.28 -12.11
N HIS A 222 -26.71 -8.67 -12.67
CA HIS A 222 -27.75 -9.38 -11.93
C HIS A 222 -27.35 -10.82 -11.58
N GLU A 223 -26.52 -11.47 -12.40
CA GLU A 223 -26.04 -12.84 -12.14
C GLU A 223 -25.03 -12.79 -10.98
N GLU A 224 -24.13 -11.83 -11.01
CA GLU A 224 -23.20 -11.60 -9.89
C GLU A 224 -23.94 -11.22 -8.61
N TYR A 225 -24.95 -10.37 -8.69
CA TYR A 225 -25.76 -10.01 -7.53
C TYR A 225 -26.42 -11.23 -6.89
N ALA A 226 -27.01 -12.13 -7.70
CA ALA A 226 -27.60 -13.36 -7.18
C ALA A 226 -26.55 -14.25 -6.48
N LYS A 227 -25.35 -14.35 -7.06
CA LYS A 227 -24.22 -15.07 -6.47
C LYS A 227 -23.76 -14.45 -5.15
N ALA A 228 -23.64 -13.12 -5.12
CA ALA A 228 -23.25 -12.36 -3.93
C ALA A 228 -24.26 -12.50 -2.79
N MET A 229 -25.56 -12.46 -3.10
CA MET A 229 -26.61 -12.70 -2.11
C MET A 229 -26.57 -14.12 -1.56
N ALA A 230 -26.38 -15.14 -2.41
CA ALA A 230 -26.25 -16.53 -1.97
C ALA A 230 -25.01 -16.72 -1.06
N TRP A 231 -23.91 -16.03 -1.35
CA TRP A 231 -22.71 -16.02 -0.51
C TRP A 231 -22.98 -15.32 0.83
N THR A 232 -23.68 -14.20 0.83
CA THR A 232 -24.09 -13.46 2.04
C THR A 232 -25.00 -14.31 2.93
N GLU A 233 -25.97 -15.03 2.35
CA GLU A 233 -26.84 -15.98 3.06
C GLU A 233 -26.04 -17.11 3.72
N LYS A 234 -24.96 -17.55 3.08
CA LYS A 234 -24.13 -18.64 3.58
C LYS A 234 -23.15 -18.22 4.66
N TYR A 235 -22.50 -17.05 4.52
CA TYR A 235 -21.35 -16.69 5.32
C TYR A 235 -21.58 -15.48 6.23
N CYS A 236 -22.43 -14.51 5.86
CA CYS A 236 -22.64 -13.30 6.64
C CYS A 236 -23.84 -13.41 7.59
N LYS A 237 -25.02 -13.74 7.07
CA LYS A 237 -26.24 -13.82 7.88
C LYS A 237 -26.20 -14.85 9.02
N PRO A 238 -25.56 -16.02 8.89
CA PRO A 238 -25.40 -16.93 10.03
C PRO A 238 -24.53 -16.37 11.16
N ASN A 239 -23.68 -15.38 10.84
CA ASN A 239 -22.77 -14.70 11.76
C ASN A 239 -23.27 -13.29 12.13
N GLU A 240 -24.56 -12.99 11.96
CA GLU A 240 -25.14 -11.76 12.48
C GLU A 240 -25.05 -11.71 14.01
N GLY A 241 -24.50 -10.62 14.53
CA GLY A 241 -24.46 -10.36 15.96
C GLY A 241 -25.81 -9.86 16.52
N GLU A 242 -25.98 -10.01 17.82
CA GLU A 242 -27.13 -9.43 18.51
C GLU A 242 -27.10 -7.90 18.41
N ASP A 243 -28.26 -7.29 18.15
CA ASP A 243 -28.43 -5.83 18.14
C ASP A 243 -28.49 -5.28 19.57
N PHE A 244 -27.34 -5.23 20.24
CA PHE A 244 -27.24 -4.77 21.63
C PHE A 244 -27.04 -3.26 21.78
N LYS A 245 -26.56 -2.58 20.74
CA LYS A 245 -26.29 -1.13 20.76
C LYS A 245 -27.55 -0.31 20.57
N ASN A 246 -28.43 -0.77 19.67
CA ASN A 246 -29.65 -0.03 19.39
C ASN A 246 -30.70 -0.23 20.48
N ARG A 247 -31.29 0.89 20.92
CA ARG A 247 -32.47 0.83 21.81
C ARG A 247 -33.61 0.07 21.11
N PRO A 248 -34.48 -0.65 21.85
CA PRO A 248 -35.51 -1.49 21.26
C PRO A 248 -36.36 -0.80 20.17
N GLU A 249 -36.72 0.46 20.39
CA GLU A 249 -37.53 1.27 19.47
C GLU A 249 -36.78 1.68 18.17
N LYS A 250 -35.46 1.53 18.14
CA LYS A 250 -34.62 1.80 16.97
C LYS A 250 -34.19 0.53 16.24
N ARG A 251 -34.45 -0.64 16.81
CA ARG A 251 -34.05 -1.91 16.18
C ARG A 251 -34.86 -2.17 14.92
N LYS A 252 -34.19 -2.58 13.85
CA LYS A 252 -34.82 -2.97 12.60
C LYS A 252 -35.47 -4.36 12.72
N THR A 253 -36.61 -4.55 12.05
CA THR A 253 -37.23 -5.86 11.86
C THR A 253 -36.37 -6.76 10.99
N ARG A 254 -36.70 -8.06 10.89
CA ARG A 254 -36.00 -8.95 9.99
C ARG A 254 -36.09 -8.50 8.52
N GLU A 255 -37.27 -8.09 8.09
CA GLU A 255 -37.52 -7.60 6.74
C GLU A 255 -36.67 -6.34 6.41
N GLU A 256 -36.58 -5.40 7.36
CA GLU A 256 -35.74 -4.20 7.18
C GLU A 256 -34.24 -4.54 7.15
N LYS A 257 -33.80 -5.54 7.93
CA LYS A 257 -32.43 -6.04 7.88
C LYS A 257 -32.12 -6.77 6.56
N ASP A 258 -33.07 -7.54 6.05
CA ASP A 258 -32.92 -8.21 4.75
C ASP A 258 -32.82 -7.18 3.60
N ALA A 259 -33.62 -6.12 3.68
CA ALA A 259 -33.53 -5.01 2.72
C ALA A 259 -32.17 -4.28 2.82
N ASP A 260 -31.60 -4.12 4.02
CA ASP A 260 -30.25 -3.58 4.19
C ASP A 260 -29.20 -4.48 3.53
N TRP A 261 -29.27 -5.82 3.70
CA TRP A 261 -28.37 -6.76 3.03
C TRP A 261 -28.46 -6.65 1.50
N GLU A 262 -29.67 -6.62 0.94
CA GLU A 262 -29.83 -6.41 -0.50
C GLU A 262 -29.21 -5.11 -0.99
N PHE A 263 -29.41 -4.04 -0.24
CA PHE A 263 -28.90 -2.71 -0.58
C PHE A 263 -27.37 -2.68 -0.56
N ILE A 264 -26.74 -3.12 0.54
CA ILE A 264 -25.27 -3.04 0.69
C ILE A 264 -24.51 -3.97 -0.26
N VAL A 265 -25.10 -5.13 -0.63
CA VAL A 265 -24.53 -6.01 -1.65
C VAL A 265 -24.57 -5.35 -3.03
N LYS A 266 -25.71 -4.77 -3.43
CA LYS A 266 -25.79 -3.99 -4.69
C LYS A 266 -24.79 -2.83 -4.69
N MET A 267 -24.72 -2.10 -3.59
CA MET A 267 -23.79 -0.99 -3.41
C MET A 267 -22.33 -1.43 -3.63
N THR A 268 -21.92 -2.55 -3.07
CA THR A 268 -20.58 -3.10 -3.20
C THR A 268 -20.21 -3.39 -4.66
N ILE A 269 -21.12 -4.05 -5.40
CA ILE A 269 -20.93 -4.34 -6.82
C ILE A 269 -20.81 -3.04 -7.62
N ILE A 270 -21.73 -2.11 -7.41
CA ILE A 270 -21.76 -0.82 -8.13
C ILE A 270 -20.50 0.02 -7.85
N MET A 271 -20.06 0.10 -6.59
CA MET A 271 -18.85 0.84 -6.22
C MET A 271 -17.61 0.24 -6.89
N ARG A 272 -17.46 -1.09 -6.88
CA ARG A 272 -16.38 -1.76 -7.61
C ARG A 272 -16.44 -1.46 -9.10
N ASP A 273 -17.63 -1.54 -9.73
CA ASP A 273 -17.80 -1.31 -11.16
C ASP A 273 -17.52 0.16 -11.53
N LEU A 274 -17.85 1.11 -10.65
CA LEU A 274 -17.44 2.50 -10.80
C LEU A 274 -15.91 2.65 -10.74
N MET A 275 -15.23 1.91 -9.87
CA MET A 275 -13.76 1.96 -9.78
C MET A 275 -13.10 1.39 -11.05
N VAL A 276 -13.42 0.16 -11.42
CA VAL A 276 -12.62 -0.61 -12.40
C VAL A 276 -13.34 -0.94 -13.70
N GLY A 277 -14.64 -0.65 -13.78
CA GLY A 277 -15.49 -1.03 -14.91
C GLY A 277 -15.98 -2.47 -14.82
N ASN A 278 -16.96 -2.80 -15.67
CA ASN A 278 -17.53 -4.15 -15.78
C ASN A 278 -17.98 -4.45 -17.22
N PRO A 279 -17.27 -5.33 -17.96
CA PRO A 279 -17.65 -5.69 -19.34
C PRO A 279 -19.07 -6.26 -19.48
N LYS A 280 -19.63 -6.85 -18.42
CA LYS A 280 -21.00 -7.38 -18.43
C LYS A 280 -22.03 -6.28 -18.65
N LEU A 281 -21.81 -5.09 -18.11
CA LEU A 281 -22.67 -3.93 -18.34
C LEU A 281 -22.71 -3.53 -19.82
N LEU A 282 -21.59 -3.70 -20.55
CA LEU A 282 -21.57 -3.48 -22.01
C LEU A 282 -22.47 -4.46 -22.73
N GLU A 283 -22.48 -5.74 -22.35
CA GLU A 283 -23.38 -6.75 -22.92
C GLU A 283 -24.87 -6.44 -22.62
N MET A 284 -25.15 -5.82 -21.47
CA MET A 284 -26.49 -5.36 -21.07
C MET A 284 -26.91 -4.06 -21.76
N GLY A 285 -26.04 -3.40 -22.52
CA GLY A 285 -26.30 -2.16 -23.27
C GLY A 285 -25.85 -0.87 -22.60
N PHE A 286 -25.28 -0.93 -21.40
CA PHE A 286 -24.79 0.21 -20.62
C PHE A 286 -23.33 0.51 -20.98
N LYS A 287 -23.12 1.14 -22.13
CA LYS A 287 -21.77 1.32 -22.72
C LYS A 287 -20.88 2.27 -21.90
N GLU A 288 -21.45 3.32 -21.37
CA GLU A 288 -20.73 4.31 -20.57
C GLU A 288 -20.40 3.77 -19.19
N GLU A 289 -21.37 3.17 -18.54
CA GLU A 289 -21.25 2.63 -17.19
C GLU A 289 -20.30 1.41 -17.10
N ALA A 290 -20.12 0.71 -18.23
CA ALA A 290 -19.20 -0.44 -18.32
C ALA A 290 -17.71 -0.05 -18.19
N ILE A 291 -17.35 1.21 -18.47
CA ILE A 291 -15.94 1.65 -18.57
C ILE A 291 -15.29 1.77 -17.18
N GLY A 292 -15.99 2.33 -16.19
CA GLY A 292 -15.43 2.68 -14.88
C GLY A 292 -14.41 3.83 -14.96
N HIS A 293 -13.78 4.13 -13.83
CA HIS A 293 -12.87 5.29 -13.68
C HIS A 293 -11.37 4.91 -13.69
N ASN A 294 -11.01 3.65 -14.00
CA ASN A 294 -9.62 3.15 -13.92
C ASN A 294 -8.96 3.46 -12.56
N ALA A 295 -9.73 3.38 -11.48
CA ALA A 295 -9.28 3.73 -10.15
C ALA A 295 -8.38 2.64 -9.55
N ILE A 296 -7.24 3.06 -8.99
CA ILE A 296 -6.32 2.21 -8.22
C ILE A 296 -6.64 2.26 -6.72
N ALA A 297 -7.28 3.31 -6.28
CA ALA A 297 -7.80 3.48 -4.94
C ALA A 297 -9.04 4.38 -4.96
N ALA A 298 -9.86 4.28 -3.94
CA ALA A 298 -11.05 5.11 -3.77
C ALA A 298 -11.29 5.45 -2.30
N CYS A 299 -12.20 6.39 -2.08
CA CYS A 299 -12.76 6.72 -0.78
C CYS A 299 -14.28 6.83 -0.87
N PHE A 300 -14.97 6.46 0.20
CA PHE A 300 -16.40 6.68 0.36
C PHE A 300 -16.69 7.65 1.51
N GLN A 301 -17.67 8.53 1.36
CA GLN A 301 -17.98 9.53 2.39
C GLN A 301 -18.30 8.88 3.74
N GLY A 302 -19.03 7.78 3.76
CA GLY A 302 -19.25 6.95 4.93
C GLY A 302 -20.34 7.48 5.84
N GLN A 303 -20.02 8.43 6.69
CA GLN A 303 -20.93 8.92 7.74
C GLN A 303 -21.63 10.22 7.36
N ARG A 304 -22.79 10.46 7.99
CA ARG A 304 -23.66 11.63 7.84
C ARG A 304 -24.19 11.78 6.41
N GLN A 305 -25.18 12.62 6.18
CA GLN A 305 -25.89 12.81 4.93
C GLN A 305 -26.32 11.49 4.27
N TRP A 306 -25.41 10.70 3.70
CA TRP A 306 -25.71 9.38 3.16
C TRP A 306 -26.31 8.47 4.24
N THR A 307 -25.60 8.25 5.35
CA THR A 307 -26.03 7.34 6.43
C THR A 307 -27.12 7.91 7.32
N ASP A 308 -27.48 9.18 7.20
CA ASP A 308 -28.71 9.73 7.78
C ASP A 308 -29.97 9.18 7.06
N TRP A 309 -29.80 8.65 5.86
CA TRP A 309 -30.90 8.19 5.00
C TRP A 309 -30.73 6.76 4.49
N LYS A 310 -29.56 6.38 4.00
CA LYS A 310 -29.26 5.08 3.38
C LYS A 310 -28.41 4.20 4.32
N PRO A 311 -28.40 2.86 4.10
CA PRO A 311 -27.48 1.97 4.80
C PRO A 311 -26.02 2.41 4.67
N ASN A 312 -25.21 2.13 5.70
CA ASN A 312 -23.79 2.48 5.71
C ASN A 312 -22.97 1.73 4.65
N GLY A 313 -21.74 2.18 4.45
CA GLY A 313 -20.80 1.60 3.50
C GLY A 313 -19.91 0.50 4.07
N ASP A 314 -20.00 0.20 5.38
CA ASP A 314 -19.04 -0.63 6.11
C ASP A 314 -18.85 -2.02 5.49
N PHE A 315 -19.93 -2.65 5.02
CA PHE A 315 -19.83 -3.93 4.30
C PHE A 315 -19.05 -3.78 2.99
N SER A 316 -19.34 -2.75 2.21
CA SER A 316 -18.66 -2.48 0.93
C SER A 316 -17.18 -2.19 1.14
N GLU A 317 -16.87 -1.37 2.13
CA GLU A 317 -15.51 -0.98 2.50
C GLU A 317 -14.72 -2.20 3.00
N ALA A 318 -15.30 -3.04 3.87
CA ALA A 318 -14.66 -4.26 4.34
C ALA A 318 -14.38 -5.23 3.18
N LEU A 319 -15.39 -5.55 2.37
CA LEU A 319 -15.28 -6.55 1.30
C LEU A 319 -14.32 -6.10 0.19
N LEU A 320 -14.35 -4.82 -0.21
CA LEU A 320 -13.47 -4.33 -1.27
C LEU A 320 -12.00 -4.31 -0.84
N ASN A 321 -11.71 -4.07 0.44
CA ASN A 321 -10.34 -4.16 0.97
C ASN A 321 -9.86 -5.60 1.24
N THR A 322 -10.75 -6.58 1.21
CA THR A 322 -10.44 -8.00 1.47
C THR A 322 -9.90 -8.69 0.22
N THR A 323 -9.00 -9.68 0.39
CA THR A 323 -8.40 -10.46 -0.70
C THR A 323 -9.32 -11.53 -1.28
N PHE A 324 -10.56 -11.57 -0.85
CA PHE A 324 -11.59 -12.50 -1.34
C PHE A 324 -12.99 -11.90 -1.27
N ASP A 325 -13.90 -12.43 -2.07
CA ASP A 325 -15.34 -12.16 -2.01
C ASP A 325 -16.13 -13.36 -2.58
N TRP A 326 -17.39 -13.13 -2.98
CA TRP A 326 -18.22 -14.14 -3.63
C TRP A 326 -17.68 -14.67 -4.96
N ASN A 327 -16.70 -13.99 -5.57
CA ASN A 327 -16.02 -14.45 -6.79
C ASN A 327 -14.79 -15.31 -6.49
N GLY A 328 -14.45 -15.51 -5.21
CA GLY A 328 -13.28 -16.23 -4.74
C GLY A 328 -12.11 -15.31 -4.36
N ILE A 329 -10.93 -15.87 -4.32
CA ILE A 329 -9.70 -15.16 -3.96
C ILE A 329 -9.30 -14.24 -5.12
N ARG A 330 -8.94 -12.97 -4.81
CA ARG A 330 -8.60 -11.93 -5.76
C ARG A 330 -7.66 -10.87 -5.16
N GLU A 331 -7.05 -10.05 -6.00
CA GLU A 331 -6.38 -8.82 -5.56
C GLU A 331 -7.39 -7.93 -4.79
N ALA A 332 -7.00 -7.45 -3.61
CA ALA A 332 -7.82 -6.50 -2.86
C ALA A 332 -7.91 -5.16 -3.61
N TYR A 333 -9.05 -4.51 -3.51
CA TYR A 333 -9.16 -3.10 -3.87
C TYR A 333 -8.70 -2.23 -2.69
N VAL A 334 -8.51 -0.95 -2.92
CA VAL A 334 -8.24 0.01 -1.85
C VAL A 334 -9.41 0.98 -1.79
N LEU A 335 -10.19 0.89 -0.72
CA LEU A 335 -11.33 1.76 -0.47
C LEU A 335 -11.24 2.29 0.97
N ALA A 336 -10.90 3.56 1.13
CA ALA A 336 -10.87 4.20 2.44
C ALA A 336 -12.27 4.68 2.85
N THR A 337 -12.52 4.80 4.16
CA THR A 337 -13.75 5.37 4.68
C THR A 337 -13.65 6.89 4.88
N GLU A 338 -14.78 7.54 5.13
CA GLU A 338 -14.91 8.94 5.54
C GLU A 338 -14.30 9.95 4.55
N ASN A 339 -14.08 9.51 3.33
CA ASN A 339 -13.41 10.23 2.26
C ASN A 339 -12.06 10.84 2.70
N ASP A 340 -11.34 10.14 3.61
CA ASP A 340 -10.00 10.51 4.02
C ASP A 340 -8.97 10.03 2.99
N ALA A 341 -8.80 10.83 1.95
CA ALA A 341 -7.89 10.53 0.85
C ALA A 341 -6.42 10.40 1.28
N CYS A 342 -5.98 11.15 2.29
CA CYS A 342 -4.62 11.02 2.81
C CYS A 342 -4.37 9.64 3.42
N ASN A 343 -5.36 9.10 4.15
CA ASN A 343 -5.27 7.74 4.67
C ASN A 343 -5.44 6.70 3.56
N GLY A 344 -6.31 6.95 2.59
CA GLY A 344 -6.49 6.10 1.41
C GLY A 344 -5.22 5.96 0.57
N VAL A 345 -4.44 7.04 0.41
CA VAL A 345 -3.13 6.97 -0.26
C VAL A 345 -2.12 6.17 0.59
N ALA A 346 -2.14 6.30 1.92
CA ALA A 346 -1.30 5.46 2.78
C ALA A 346 -1.69 3.98 2.65
N MET A 347 -2.99 3.63 2.63
CA MET A 347 -3.46 2.27 2.33
C MET A 347 -2.97 1.78 0.95
N LEU A 348 -3.03 2.64 -0.08
CA LEU A 348 -2.53 2.31 -1.41
C LEU A 348 -1.03 1.98 -1.40
N PHE A 349 -0.22 2.75 -0.69
CA PHE A 349 1.21 2.46 -0.54
C PHE A 349 1.43 1.11 0.14
N GLY A 350 0.72 0.85 1.23
CA GLY A 350 0.79 -0.43 1.94
C GLY A 350 0.40 -1.62 1.05
N HIS A 351 -0.71 -1.49 0.32
CA HIS A 351 -1.17 -2.52 -0.61
C HIS A 351 -0.17 -2.81 -1.73
N LEU A 352 0.34 -1.78 -2.39
CA LEU A 352 1.29 -1.92 -3.51
C LEU A 352 2.64 -2.53 -3.07
N LEU A 353 3.03 -2.36 -1.80
CA LEU A 353 4.28 -2.92 -1.27
C LEU A 353 4.09 -4.33 -0.69
N SER A 354 2.97 -4.62 -0.03
CA SER A 354 2.74 -5.89 0.66
C SER A 354 1.93 -6.90 -0.15
N GLY A 355 1.09 -6.45 -1.09
CA GLY A 355 0.09 -7.27 -1.78
C GLY A 355 -1.09 -7.70 -0.89
N CYS A 356 -1.09 -7.33 0.40
CA CYS A 356 -2.13 -7.71 1.36
C CYS A 356 -3.31 -6.73 1.34
N GLY A 357 -4.44 -7.18 1.86
CA GLY A 357 -5.55 -6.31 2.25
C GLY A 357 -5.09 -5.27 3.27
N GLN A 358 -5.74 -4.12 3.33
CA GLN A 358 -5.34 -3.01 4.19
C GLN A 358 -6.39 -2.73 5.26
N MET A 359 -5.94 -2.15 6.37
CA MET A 359 -6.80 -1.71 7.46
C MET A 359 -6.82 -0.18 7.51
N PHE A 360 -8.00 0.39 7.52
CA PHE A 360 -8.20 1.79 7.89
C PHE A 360 -8.55 1.83 9.39
N SER A 361 -7.90 2.66 10.18
CA SER A 361 -8.16 2.71 11.62
C SER A 361 -8.26 4.13 12.15
N ASP A 362 -9.21 4.35 13.03
CA ASP A 362 -9.17 5.42 14.00
C ASP A 362 -8.06 5.13 15.02
N ILE A 363 -7.15 6.06 15.22
CA ILE A 363 -6.18 6.02 16.30
C ILE A 363 -6.90 6.52 17.56
N ARG A 364 -7.61 5.60 18.22
CA ARG A 364 -8.65 6.00 19.18
C ARG A 364 -8.09 6.41 20.55
N THR A 365 -7.26 5.58 21.17
CA THR A 365 -6.86 5.80 22.56
C THR A 365 -5.51 5.14 22.87
N TYR A 366 -4.65 5.85 23.57
CA TYR A 366 -3.56 5.26 24.33
C TYR A 366 -4.09 4.81 25.70
N TRP A 367 -3.99 3.53 26.00
CA TRP A 367 -4.28 2.97 27.31
C TRP A 367 -2.98 2.77 28.09
N SER A 368 -2.76 3.59 29.12
CA SER A 368 -1.64 3.37 30.03
C SER A 368 -1.88 2.15 30.92
N PRO A 369 -0.82 1.46 31.40
CA PRO A 369 -0.97 0.35 32.35
C PRO A 369 -1.78 0.71 33.58
N GLU A 370 -1.59 1.92 34.13
CA GLU A 370 -2.30 2.42 35.29
C GLU A 370 -3.79 2.63 35.01
N ALA A 371 -4.14 3.13 33.83
CA ALA A 371 -5.53 3.31 33.43
C ALA A 371 -6.22 1.96 33.25
N VAL A 372 -5.57 0.99 32.61
CA VAL A 372 -6.10 -0.37 32.46
C VAL A 372 -6.34 -1.00 33.83
N LYS A 373 -5.36 -0.97 34.71
CA LYS A 373 -5.49 -1.51 36.10
C LYS A 373 -6.62 -0.85 36.84
N ARG A 374 -6.76 0.48 36.75
CA ARG A 374 -7.82 1.24 37.43
C ARG A 374 -9.22 0.85 36.96
N VAL A 375 -9.43 0.60 35.66
CA VAL A 375 -10.77 0.36 35.11
C VAL A 375 -11.15 -1.12 35.03
N THR A 376 -10.16 -2.03 35.05
CA THR A 376 -10.38 -3.48 34.91
C THR A 376 -9.98 -4.28 36.16
N GLY A 377 -9.18 -3.70 37.04
CA GLY A 377 -8.55 -4.42 38.17
C GLY A 377 -7.38 -5.33 37.76
N LYS A 378 -7.05 -5.45 36.45
CA LYS A 378 -6.03 -6.32 35.91
C LYS A 378 -4.85 -5.52 35.33
N GLU A 379 -3.71 -6.17 35.19
CA GLU A 379 -2.50 -5.58 34.61
C GLU A 379 -2.26 -6.07 33.17
N LEU A 380 -1.76 -5.17 32.34
CA LEU A 380 -1.23 -5.55 31.01
C LEU A 380 0.05 -6.35 31.16
N THR A 381 0.22 -7.39 30.34
CA THR A 381 1.36 -8.30 30.39
C THR A 381 2.04 -8.43 29.02
N GLY A 382 3.17 -9.15 28.94
CA GLY A 382 3.89 -9.40 27.69
C GLY A 382 4.34 -8.12 26.98
N MET A 383 4.14 -8.03 25.70
CA MET A 383 4.45 -6.84 24.90
C MET A 383 3.57 -5.63 25.27
N ALA A 384 2.38 -5.87 25.76
CA ALA A 384 1.42 -4.82 26.16
C ALA A 384 1.77 -4.15 27.51
N LYS A 385 2.71 -4.67 28.28
CA LYS A 385 3.01 -4.23 29.66
C LYS A 385 3.30 -2.73 29.84
N ASN A 386 3.74 -2.06 28.80
CA ASN A 386 4.07 -0.62 28.82
C ASN A 386 2.95 0.25 28.24
N GLY A 387 1.76 -0.30 28.03
CA GLY A 387 0.62 0.37 27.41
C GLY A 387 0.35 -0.10 25.97
N ILE A 388 -0.82 0.23 25.49
CA ILE A 388 -1.32 -0.17 24.16
C ILE A 388 -2.02 0.99 23.46
N ILE A 389 -2.04 0.97 22.15
CA ILE A 389 -2.86 1.86 21.32
C ILE A 389 -4.07 1.07 20.84
N HIS A 390 -5.25 1.63 21.03
CA HIS A 390 -6.51 1.10 20.54
C HIS A 390 -6.77 1.60 19.12
N LEU A 391 -6.77 0.70 18.17
CA LEU A 391 -7.11 0.96 16.78
C LEU A 391 -8.51 0.40 16.51
N ILE A 392 -9.44 1.28 16.14
CA ILE A 392 -10.82 0.91 15.80
C ILE A 392 -11.11 1.29 14.37
N ASN A 393 -11.84 0.46 13.65
CA ASN A 393 -12.23 0.74 12.29
C ASN A 393 -13.75 0.90 12.16
N SER A 394 -14.18 1.94 11.45
CA SER A 394 -15.59 2.21 11.14
C SER A 394 -15.96 1.83 9.71
N GLY A 395 -15.44 0.70 9.18
CA GLY A 395 -15.77 0.20 7.85
C GLY A 395 -14.58 -0.41 7.10
N ALA A 396 -13.67 0.40 6.61
CA ALA A 396 -12.64 0.02 5.64
C ALA A 396 -11.50 -0.85 6.21
N THR A 397 -11.84 -1.96 6.84
CA THR A 397 -10.85 -2.94 7.33
C THR A 397 -11.06 -4.28 6.65
N THR A 398 -10.02 -4.76 6.00
CA THR A 398 -10.00 -6.08 5.38
C THR A 398 -10.32 -7.19 6.38
N LEU A 399 -11.08 -8.21 5.99
CA LEU A 399 -11.34 -9.40 6.82
C LEU A 399 -10.08 -10.26 7.02
N ASP A 400 -9.07 -10.11 6.17
CA ASP A 400 -7.75 -10.74 6.36
C ASP A 400 -7.11 -10.33 7.71
N ALA A 401 -7.45 -9.14 8.21
CA ALA A 401 -6.95 -8.59 9.49
C ALA A 401 -7.46 -9.31 10.74
N THR A 402 -8.36 -10.29 10.60
CA THR A 402 -8.66 -11.24 11.67
C THR A 402 -7.40 -11.96 12.15
N GLY A 403 -6.40 -12.17 11.25
CA GLY A 403 -5.19 -12.90 11.55
C GLY A 403 -5.39 -14.41 11.67
N GLU A 404 -6.47 -14.94 11.09
CA GLU A 404 -6.74 -16.40 11.09
C GLU A 404 -5.93 -17.16 10.04
N SER A 405 -5.31 -16.47 9.09
CA SER A 405 -4.30 -17.06 8.22
C SER A 405 -2.99 -17.29 9.01
N HIS A 406 -2.21 -18.29 8.59
CA HIS A 406 -0.97 -18.61 9.24
C HIS A 406 0.18 -18.68 8.23
N ASN A 407 1.36 -18.22 8.64
CA ASN A 407 2.59 -18.38 7.89
C ASN A 407 3.17 -19.80 8.03
N GLU A 408 4.31 -20.06 7.38
CA GLU A 408 4.99 -21.37 7.45
C GLU A 408 5.42 -21.78 8.88
N ALA A 409 5.62 -20.82 9.76
CA ALA A 409 5.94 -21.06 11.18
C ALA A 409 4.69 -21.30 12.05
N GLY A 410 3.49 -21.22 11.47
CA GLY A 410 2.23 -21.37 12.19
C GLY A 410 1.80 -20.11 12.97
N GLU A 411 2.41 -18.95 12.67
CA GLU A 411 2.08 -17.67 13.32
C GLU A 411 0.96 -16.94 12.57
N PRO A 412 0.07 -16.20 13.28
CA PRO A 412 -0.95 -15.38 12.65
C PRO A 412 -0.35 -14.42 11.63
N CYS A 413 -0.97 -14.31 10.47
CA CYS A 413 -0.50 -13.43 9.41
C CYS A 413 -1.66 -12.90 8.53
N MET A 414 -1.35 -11.95 7.67
CA MET A 414 -2.16 -11.61 6.51
C MET A 414 -1.39 -12.02 5.26
N LYS A 415 -2.06 -12.63 4.31
CA LYS A 415 -1.45 -13.12 3.07
C LYS A 415 -1.83 -12.24 1.88
N PRO A 416 -0.94 -12.04 0.91
CA PRO A 416 -1.36 -11.56 -0.40
C PRO A 416 -2.26 -12.60 -1.07
N ASN A 417 -3.11 -12.15 -1.99
CA ASN A 417 -4.10 -13.03 -2.62
C ASN A 417 -3.52 -14.30 -3.25
N TRP A 418 -2.32 -14.25 -3.81
CA TRP A 418 -1.66 -15.42 -4.43
C TRP A 418 -1.14 -16.47 -3.44
N GLU A 419 -1.18 -16.18 -2.14
CA GLU A 419 -0.81 -17.11 -1.06
C GLU A 419 -2.04 -17.54 -0.23
N MET A 420 -3.20 -16.88 -0.45
CA MET A 420 -4.45 -17.23 0.22
C MET A 420 -4.96 -18.59 -0.24
N THR A 421 -5.59 -19.33 0.67
CA THR A 421 -6.26 -20.59 0.41
C THR A 421 -7.74 -20.51 0.80
N GLU A 422 -8.57 -21.42 0.29
CA GLU A 422 -9.98 -21.51 0.69
C GLU A 422 -10.14 -21.74 2.20
N ALA A 423 -9.20 -22.42 2.85
CA ALA A 423 -9.21 -22.62 4.29
C ALA A 423 -8.95 -21.30 5.05
N ASP A 424 -8.05 -20.45 4.55
CA ASP A 424 -7.82 -19.10 5.09
C ASP A 424 -9.10 -18.25 4.95
N VAL A 425 -9.76 -18.30 3.80
CA VAL A 425 -11.03 -17.60 3.54
C VAL A 425 -12.11 -18.02 4.54
N GLU A 426 -12.32 -19.32 4.70
CA GLU A 426 -13.32 -19.86 5.65
C GLU A 426 -13.01 -19.47 7.09
N ALA A 427 -11.72 -19.46 7.49
CA ALA A 427 -11.30 -19.07 8.82
C ALA A 427 -11.58 -17.57 9.09
N CYS A 428 -11.21 -16.69 8.16
CA CYS A 428 -11.50 -15.25 8.25
C CYS A 428 -13.01 -14.97 8.34
N LEU A 429 -13.82 -15.62 7.50
CA LEU A 429 -15.27 -15.46 7.51
C LEU A 429 -15.91 -15.95 8.81
N LYS A 430 -15.44 -17.06 9.34
CA LYS A 430 -15.92 -17.62 10.62
C LYS A 430 -15.59 -16.74 11.81
N ALA A 431 -14.44 -16.04 11.77
CA ALA A 431 -14.00 -15.12 12.82
C ALA A 431 -14.70 -13.76 12.76
N THR A 432 -15.41 -13.45 11.67
CA THR A 432 -16.09 -12.19 11.45
C THR A 432 -17.56 -12.26 11.88
N THR A 433 -17.97 -11.35 12.77
CA THR A 433 -19.36 -11.12 13.13
C THR A 433 -19.90 -9.89 12.39
N TRP A 434 -21.14 -9.92 11.96
CA TRP A 434 -21.80 -8.79 11.30
C TRP A 434 -22.83 -8.15 12.24
N TYR A 435 -22.51 -7.00 12.80
CA TYR A 435 -23.44 -6.29 13.68
C TYR A 435 -24.33 -5.34 12.88
N PRO A 436 -25.63 -5.28 13.22
CA PRO A 436 -26.49 -4.19 12.77
C PRO A 436 -25.87 -2.86 13.15
N ALA A 437 -25.85 -1.91 12.22
CA ALA A 437 -25.25 -0.60 12.41
C ALA A 437 -25.86 0.13 13.63
N ASP A 438 -25.01 0.82 14.41
CA ASP A 438 -25.45 1.70 15.48
C ASP A 438 -26.24 2.89 14.89
N ARG A 439 -27.55 2.92 15.08
CA ARG A 439 -28.45 3.91 14.49
C ARG A 439 -28.38 5.30 15.13
N ASP A 440 -27.54 5.49 16.13
CA ASP A 440 -27.18 6.82 16.61
C ASP A 440 -26.13 7.46 15.69
N TYR A 441 -25.31 6.66 15.01
CA TYR A 441 -24.37 7.09 13.98
C TYR A 441 -24.94 6.92 12.56
N PHE A 442 -25.52 5.76 12.26
CA PHE A 442 -26.01 5.35 10.93
C PHE A 442 -27.54 5.19 10.92
N ARG A 443 -28.26 6.30 10.83
CA ARG A 443 -29.75 6.31 10.89
C ARG A 443 -30.38 5.45 9.80
N GLY A 444 -29.76 5.34 8.63
CA GLY A 444 -30.21 4.49 7.52
C GLY A 444 -30.07 3.01 7.80
N GLY A 445 -29.23 2.60 8.73
CA GLY A 445 -28.98 1.18 9.05
C GLY A 445 -27.76 0.63 8.31
N GLY A 446 -27.82 -0.65 7.94
CA GLY A 446 -26.72 -1.42 7.34
C GLY A 446 -26.08 -2.37 8.33
N PHE A 447 -24.91 -2.89 7.97
CA PHE A 447 -24.14 -3.83 8.79
C PHE A 447 -22.65 -3.45 8.80
N SER A 448 -22.02 -3.65 9.95
CA SER A 448 -20.59 -3.46 10.15
C SER A 448 -19.94 -4.80 10.48
N SER A 449 -18.76 -5.06 9.90
CA SER A 449 -17.93 -6.19 10.31
C SER A 449 -17.39 -5.95 11.72
N ASN A 450 -17.18 -7.04 12.46
CA ASN A 450 -16.55 -6.99 13.78
C ASN A 450 -15.68 -8.23 13.98
N PHE A 451 -14.49 -8.01 14.46
CA PHE A 451 -13.54 -9.03 14.92
C PHE A 451 -12.48 -8.39 15.82
N LEU A 452 -11.75 -9.23 16.52
CA LEU A 452 -10.53 -8.85 17.23
C LEU A 452 -9.35 -9.42 16.45
N SER A 453 -8.44 -8.56 15.98
CA SER A 453 -7.22 -9.03 15.30
C SER A 453 -6.38 -9.88 16.25
N LYS A 454 -5.88 -11.03 15.77
CA LYS A 454 -4.94 -11.87 16.52
C LYS A 454 -3.68 -11.08 16.86
N GLY A 455 -3.14 -11.32 18.04
CA GLY A 455 -1.84 -10.78 18.45
C GLY A 455 -0.67 -11.50 17.78
N GLY A 456 0.48 -10.83 17.72
CA GLY A 456 1.72 -11.35 17.18
C GLY A 456 2.01 -11.02 15.73
N MET A 457 1.06 -10.45 14.99
CA MET A 457 1.31 -10.02 13.62
C MET A 457 2.22 -8.79 13.59
N PRO A 458 3.34 -8.83 12.85
CA PRO A 458 4.10 -7.63 12.55
C PRO A 458 3.27 -6.72 11.64
N VAL A 459 3.17 -5.44 12.00
CA VAL A 459 2.41 -4.44 11.22
C VAL A 459 3.14 -3.11 11.16
N THR A 460 2.84 -2.33 10.14
CA THR A 460 3.28 -0.94 10.01
C THR A 460 2.07 -0.04 9.95
N MET A 461 1.93 0.81 10.96
CA MET A 461 0.97 1.91 10.97
C MET A 461 1.55 3.08 10.20
N MET A 462 0.79 3.71 9.31
CA MET A 462 1.27 4.79 8.45
C MET A 462 0.19 5.83 8.17
N ARG A 463 0.61 7.06 7.88
CA ARG A 463 -0.27 8.16 7.54
C ARG A 463 0.43 9.15 6.63
N LEU A 464 -0.26 9.60 5.58
CA LEU A 464 0.15 10.73 4.78
C LEU A 464 -0.55 11.99 5.30
N ASN A 465 0.20 13.09 5.43
CA ASN A 465 -0.34 14.41 5.76
C ASN A 465 0.13 15.42 4.73
N LEU A 466 -0.67 16.46 4.50
CA LEU A 466 -0.27 17.60 3.67
C LEU A 466 0.10 18.77 4.59
N VAL A 467 1.31 19.27 4.45
CA VAL A 467 1.84 20.38 5.24
C VAL A 467 2.04 21.60 4.33
N LYS A 468 1.32 22.69 4.63
CA LYS A 468 1.41 23.91 3.83
C LYS A 468 2.85 24.43 3.77
N GLY A 469 3.35 24.64 2.56
CA GLY A 469 4.72 25.10 2.29
C GLY A 469 5.75 23.98 2.17
N LEU A 470 5.40 22.73 2.54
CA LEU A 470 6.27 21.55 2.37
C LEU A 470 5.68 20.56 1.36
N GLY A 471 4.36 20.41 1.34
CA GLY A 471 3.69 19.37 0.57
C GLY A 471 3.38 18.12 1.39
N PRO A 472 3.27 16.94 0.76
CA PRO A 472 3.00 15.70 1.46
C PRO A 472 4.17 15.28 2.34
N VAL A 473 3.86 14.71 3.50
CA VAL A 473 4.81 14.06 4.42
C VAL A 473 4.23 12.73 4.87
N LEU A 474 5.07 11.71 4.94
CA LEU A 474 4.70 10.39 5.43
C LEU A 474 5.18 10.23 6.87
N GLN A 475 4.34 9.65 7.72
CA GLN A 475 4.72 9.16 9.04
C GLN A 475 4.38 7.67 9.15
N LEU A 476 5.20 6.92 9.88
CA LEU A 476 5.01 5.49 10.07
C LEU A 476 5.55 5.02 11.42
N ALA A 477 4.98 3.92 11.91
CA ALA A 477 5.38 3.23 13.14
C ALA A 477 5.26 1.71 12.93
N GLU A 478 6.38 1.03 12.86
CA GLU A 478 6.41 -0.44 12.90
C GLU A 478 6.13 -0.93 14.31
N GLY A 479 5.43 -2.06 14.42
CA GLY A 479 5.10 -2.68 15.69
C GLY A 479 4.37 -4.00 15.51
N TRP A 480 3.58 -4.37 16.47
CA TRP A 480 2.86 -5.64 16.47
C TRP A 480 1.42 -5.47 16.92
N THR A 481 0.54 -6.29 16.38
CA THR A 481 -0.73 -6.58 17.05
C THR A 481 -0.45 -7.37 18.31
N VAL A 482 -1.26 -7.19 19.35
CA VAL A 482 -1.08 -7.89 20.62
C VAL A 482 -2.38 -8.47 21.16
N ASP A 483 -2.31 -9.66 21.70
CA ASP A 483 -3.38 -10.21 22.52
C ASP A 483 -3.33 -9.61 23.92
N ILE A 484 -4.50 -9.31 24.47
CA ILE A 484 -4.65 -8.89 25.87
C ILE A 484 -5.67 -9.81 26.56
N ASP A 485 -5.67 -9.80 27.89
CA ASP A 485 -6.65 -10.58 28.66
C ASP A 485 -8.09 -10.30 28.17
N PRO A 486 -8.91 -11.33 27.90
CA PRO A 486 -10.25 -11.17 27.36
C PRO A 486 -11.17 -10.25 28.19
N GLU A 487 -11.02 -10.25 29.53
CA GLU A 487 -11.81 -9.36 30.38
C GLU A 487 -11.34 -7.90 30.24
N ILE A 488 -10.03 -7.67 30.08
CA ILE A 488 -9.49 -6.34 29.74
C ILE A 488 -10.09 -5.89 28.40
N HIS A 489 -10.00 -6.72 27.37
CA HIS A 489 -10.57 -6.42 26.06
C HIS A 489 -12.04 -6.03 26.16
N GLN A 490 -12.85 -6.87 26.81
CA GLN A 490 -14.29 -6.62 26.94
C GLN A 490 -14.58 -5.26 27.60
N VAL A 491 -13.91 -4.94 28.72
CA VAL A 491 -14.12 -3.68 29.44
C VAL A 491 -13.71 -2.48 28.61
N LEU A 492 -12.55 -2.55 27.92
CA LEU A 492 -12.06 -1.43 27.13
C LEU A 492 -12.87 -1.23 25.85
N ASN A 493 -13.20 -2.33 25.15
CA ASN A 493 -13.96 -2.29 23.91
C ASN A 493 -15.39 -1.73 24.12
N MET A 494 -16.06 -2.15 25.19
CA MET A 494 -17.40 -1.63 25.54
C MET A 494 -17.45 -0.14 25.89
N ARG A 495 -16.30 0.49 26.15
CA ARG A 495 -16.19 1.94 26.40
C ARG A 495 -16.05 2.77 25.13
N THR A 496 -15.96 2.14 23.98
CA THR A 496 -15.80 2.76 22.67
C THR A 496 -16.91 2.32 21.74
N ASP A 497 -16.57 1.79 20.58
CA ASP A 497 -17.51 1.34 19.53
C ASP A 497 -17.40 -0.18 19.34
N PRO A 498 -18.06 -0.98 20.19
CA PRO A 498 -17.87 -2.43 20.26
C PRO A 498 -18.48 -3.21 19.08
N THR A 499 -19.11 -2.54 18.12
CA THR A 499 -19.65 -3.15 16.90
C THR A 499 -18.69 -3.10 15.72
N TRP A 500 -17.52 -2.49 15.89
CA TRP A 500 -16.48 -2.39 14.84
C TRP A 500 -15.26 -3.25 15.15
N PRO A 501 -14.44 -3.59 14.15
CA PRO A 501 -13.21 -4.34 14.37
C PRO A 501 -12.25 -3.61 15.30
N THR A 502 -11.57 -4.37 16.13
CA THR A 502 -10.58 -3.86 17.09
C THR A 502 -9.22 -4.51 16.86
N THR A 503 -8.18 -3.69 16.88
CA THR A 503 -6.79 -4.12 16.91
C THR A 503 -6.08 -3.45 18.08
N TRP A 504 -5.43 -4.25 18.92
CA TRP A 504 -4.54 -3.75 19.97
C TRP A 504 -3.14 -3.67 19.39
N PHE A 505 -2.54 -2.49 19.39
CA PHE A 505 -1.25 -2.23 18.76
C PHE A 505 -0.20 -1.77 19.77
N VAL A 506 1.01 -2.32 19.64
CA VAL A 506 2.20 -1.87 20.37
C VAL A 506 3.28 -1.52 19.36
N PRO A 507 3.75 -0.26 19.33
CA PRO A 507 4.83 0.15 18.43
C PRO A 507 6.18 -0.44 18.90
N ARG A 508 7.09 -0.68 17.95
CA ARG A 508 8.49 -0.96 18.25
C ARG A 508 9.15 0.31 18.78
N LEU A 509 9.62 0.24 20.03
CA LEU A 509 10.26 1.36 20.69
C LEU A 509 11.76 1.45 20.30
N CYS A 510 12.28 2.67 20.25
CA CYS A 510 13.69 2.96 19.98
C CYS A 510 14.09 4.30 20.61
N ASP A 511 15.36 4.68 20.47
CA ASP A 511 15.92 5.90 21.07
C ASP A 511 15.43 7.21 20.45
N LYS A 512 14.64 7.15 19.36
CA LYS A 512 14.06 8.37 18.75
C LYS A 512 12.99 8.97 19.68
N PRO A 513 12.93 10.30 19.86
CA PRO A 513 12.03 10.95 20.82
C PRO A 513 10.55 10.55 20.69
N ALA A 514 10.06 10.40 19.45
CA ALA A 514 8.67 9.98 19.19
C ALA A 514 8.40 8.50 19.51
N PHE A 515 9.43 7.67 19.72
CA PHE A 515 9.32 6.23 19.91
C PHE A 515 9.91 5.74 21.24
N ARG A 516 10.20 6.65 22.19
CA ARG A 516 10.75 6.29 23.50
C ARG A 516 9.80 5.48 24.37
N ASP A 517 8.50 5.66 24.18
CA ASP A 517 7.40 4.94 24.85
C ASP A 517 6.14 4.97 23.98
N VAL A 518 5.15 4.15 24.33
CA VAL A 518 3.88 4.03 23.57
C VAL A 518 3.10 5.34 23.57
N TYR A 519 3.11 6.07 24.69
CA TYR A 519 2.45 7.38 24.78
C TYR A 519 3.06 8.37 23.78
N SER A 520 4.39 8.40 23.68
CA SER A 520 5.09 9.31 22.76
C SER A 520 4.71 9.07 21.30
N VAL A 521 4.48 7.82 20.89
CA VAL A 521 4.00 7.50 19.54
C VAL A 521 2.62 8.11 19.32
N MET A 522 1.67 7.86 20.22
CA MET A 522 0.33 8.42 20.14
C MET A 522 0.32 9.95 20.18
N ASN A 523 1.09 10.56 21.08
CA ASN A 523 1.16 12.01 21.24
C ASN A 523 1.79 12.74 20.04
N ASN A 524 2.66 12.07 19.28
CA ASN A 524 3.31 12.63 18.08
C ASN A 524 2.62 12.22 16.78
N TRP A 525 1.57 11.37 16.84
CA TRP A 525 0.81 11.00 15.66
C TRP A 525 -0.03 12.17 15.17
N GLY A 526 0.22 12.60 13.96
CA GLY A 526 -0.27 13.88 13.41
C GLY A 526 -1.67 13.82 12.78
N ALA A 527 -2.49 12.79 13.07
CA ALA A 527 -3.84 12.63 12.51
C ALA A 527 -4.73 11.78 13.41
N ASN A 528 -6.04 11.83 13.16
CA ASN A 528 -7.03 10.94 13.82
C ASN A 528 -7.03 9.53 13.23
N HIS A 529 -6.57 9.35 11.99
CA HIS A 529 -6.52 8.08 11.29
C HIS A 529 -5.11 7.56 11.06
N GLY A 530 -5.02 6.24 10.82
CA GLY A 530 -3.83 5.56 10.35
C GLY A 530 -4.22 4.36 9.48
N ALA A 531 -3.49 4.15 8.40
CA ALA A 531 -3.54 2.91 7.64
C ALA A 531 -2.61 1.89 8.29
N ILE A 532 -3.02 0.63 8.37
CA ILE A 532 -2.20 -0.44 8.90
C ILE A 532 -1.99 -1.48 7.80
N SER A 533 -0.72 -1.76 7.51
CA SER A 533 -0.30 -2.81 6.59
C SER A 533 0.38 -3.94 7.34
N TYR A 534 0.18 -5.16 6.87
CA TYR A 534 0.90 -6.32 7.38
C TYR A 534 2.40 -6.22 7.04
N GLY A 535 3.23 -6.64 7.99
CA GLY A 535 4.69 -6.66 7.89
C GLY A 535 5.36 -5.38 8.41
N HIS A 536 6.65 -5.50 8.75
CA HIS A 536 7.53 -4.36 9.00
C HIS A 536 8.05 -3.84 7.65
N ILE A 537 7.22 -3.06 6.95
CA ILE A 537 7.51 -2.53 5.60
C ILE A 537 8.02 -1.09 5.62
N GLY A 538 8.39 -0.56 6.78
CA GLY A 538 8.82 0.83 6.93
C GLY A 538 10.01 1.20 6.03
N GLN A 539 10.96 0.29 5.87
CA GLN A 539 12.10 0.48 4.97
C GLN A 539 11.70 0.57 3.48
N ASP A 540 10.70 -0.23 3.05
CA ASP A 540 10.17 -0.17 1.68
C ASP A 540 9.35 1.11 1.46
N LEU A 541 8.58 1.53 2.47
CA LEU A 541 7.83 2.81 2.47
C LEU A 541 8.77 4.02 2.34
N ILE A 542 9.89 4.05 3.07
CA ILE A 542 10.88 5.12 2.96
C ILE A 542 11.50 5.15 1.55
N THR A 543 11.78 3.98 0.98
CA THR A 543 12.28 3.86 -0.39
C THR A 543 11.26 4.38 -1.41
N LEU A 544 9.99 3.96 -1.29
CA LEU A 544 8.88 4.45 -2.12
C LEU A 544 8.68 5.97 -1.98
N ALA A 545 8.61 6.47 -0.75
CA ALA A 545 8.40 7.89 -0.47
C ALA A 545 9.52 8.75 -1.07
N SER A 546 10.78 8.30 -0.98
CA SER A 546 11.91 9.01 -1.60
C SER A 546 11.85 9.04 -3.14
N MET A 547 11.32 8.00 -3.79
CA MET A 547 11.06 8.00 -5.23
C MET A 547 9.99 9.02 -5.61
N LEU A 548 8.94 9.14 -4.80
CA LEU A 548 7.86 10.11 -4.97
C LEU A 548 8.23 11.53 -4.48
N ARG A 549 9.42 11.70 -3.92
CA ARG A 549 9.89 12.96 -3.32
C ARG A 549 8.99 13.43 -2.17
N ILE A 550 8.54 12.48 -1.35
CA ILE A 550 7.76 12.67 -0.13
C ILE A 550 8.67 12.39 1.06
N PRO A 551 8.98 13.38 1.92
CA PRO A 551 9.80 13.12 3.09
C PRO A 551 9.06 12.31 4.15
N VAL A 552 9.79 11.50 4.91
CA VAL A 552 9.26 10.76 6.05
C VAL A 552 9.60 11.49 7.34
N CYS A 553 8.58 11.97 8.06
CA CYS A 553 8.78 12.86 9.22
C CYS A 553 8.86 12.13 10.56
N MET A 554 8.35 10.92 10.65
CA MET A 554 8.30 10.12 11.87
C MET A 554 8.43 8.64 11.50
N HIS A 555 9.46 7.97 11.98
CA HIS A 555 9.64 6.53 11.78
C HIS A 555 10.57 5.90 12.82
N ASN A 556 10.38 4.61 13.08
CA ASN A 556 11.23 3.79 13.94
C ASN A 556 12.09 2.77 13.16
N VAL A 557 12.25 2.99 11.86
CA VAL A 557 13.18 2.22 11.02
C VAL A 557 14.61 2.58 11.37
N GLU A 558 15.48 1.58 11.47
CA GLU A 558 16.91 1.73 11.75
C GLU A 558 17.63 2.42 10.60
N ASP A 559 18.60 3.28 10.91
CA ASP A 559 19.27 4.13 9.94
C ASP A 559 20.05 3.36 8.85
N ASP A 560 20.58 2.19 9.18
CA ASP A 560 21.29 1.30 8.24
C ASP A 560 20.36 0.60 7.26
N LYS A 561 19.07 0.53 7.55
CA LYS A 561 18.02 0.01 6.67
C LYS A 561 17.46 1.03 5.67
N ILE A 562 17.77 2.30 5.85
CA ILE A 562 17.26 3.37 4.99
C ILE A 562 17.97 3.35 3.63
N PHE A 563 17.21 3.08 2.57
CA PHE A 563 17.68 3.10 1.18
C PHE A 563 16.93 4.17 0.39
N ARG A 564 17.68 5.12 -0.17
CA ARG A 564 17.17 6.33 -0.82
C ARG A 564 18.13 6.80 -1.93
N PRO A 565 17.74 7.76 -2.80
CA PRO A 565 18.63 8.26 -3.85
C PRO A 565 19.95 8.77 -3.29
N ALA A 566 21.05 8.47 -3.97
CA ALA A 566 22.41 8.82 -3.52
C ALA A 566 22.60 10.33 -3.35
N SER A 567 21.92 11.15 -4.16
CA SER A 567 21.99 12.61 -4.09
C SER A 567 21.44 13.21 -2.79
N TRP A 568 20.60 12.48 -2.02
CA TRP A 568 20.10 12.94 -0.71
C TRP A 568 21.24 13.24 0.28
N ASN A 569 22.36 12.52 0.20
CA ASN A 569 23.52 12.76 1.05
C ASN A 569 24.13 14.17 0.90
N ALA A 570 23.96 14.82 -0.25
CA ALA A 570 24.40 16.20 -0.46
C ALA A 570 23.59 17.22 0.36
N PHE A 571 22.43 16.84 0.87
CA PHE A 571 21.55 17.70 1.68
C PHE A 571 21.76 17.56 3.19
N GLY A 572 22.71 16.76 3.62
CA GLY A 572 23.10 16.59 5.03
C GLY A 572 23.30 15.12 5.41
N MET A 573 23.96 14.92 6.55
CA MET A 573 24.27 13.58 7.06
C MET A 573 23.14 13.01 7.94
N ASP A 574 22.32 13.87 8.56
CA ASP A 574 21.11 13.48 9.27
C ASP A 574 20.04 13.08 8.24
N LYS A 575 19.60 11.83 8.28
CA LYS A 575 18.76 11.26 7.22
C LYS A 575 17.38 11.94 7.13
N GLU A 576 16.74 12.19 8.25
CA GLU A 576 15.43 12.85 8.27
C GLU A 576 15.50 14.29 7.72
N GLY A 577 16.43 15.12 8.21
CA GLY A 577 16.60 16.49 7.72
C GLY A 577 17.05 16.57 6.27
N SER A 578 17.89 15.64 5.82
CA SER A 578 18.30 15.60 4.41
C SER A 578 17.15 15.19 3.49
N ASP A 579 16.24 14.29 3.92
CA ASP A 579 15.05 13.93 3.16
C ASP A 579 14.14 15.16 2.95
N TYR A 580 13.88 15.93 3.99
CA TYR A 580 13.13 17.19 3.88
C TYR A 580 13.75 18.16 2.88
N ARG A 581 15.04 18.42 3.01
CA ARG A 581 15.75 19.37 2.15
C ARG A 581 15.80 18.89 0.70
N ALA A 582 16.05 17.60 0.46
CA ALA A 582 16.08 17.02 -0.88
C ALA A 582 14.70 17.07 -1.54
N CYS A 583 13.66 16.58 -0.87
CA CYS A 583 12.30 16.57 -1.40
C CYS A 583 11.80 17.99 -1.68
N SER A 584 12.02 18.94 -0.79
CA SER A 584 11.67 20.35 -0.99
C SER A 584 12.42 20.99 -2.16
N THR A 585 13.70 20.64 -2.36
CA THR A 585 14.52 21.20 -3.45
C THR A 585 14.13 20.65 -4.81
N TYR A 586 13.92 19.33 -4.89
CA TYR A 586 13.54 18.70 -6.17
C TYR A 586 12.07 18.94 -6.53
N GLY A 587 11.20 19.16 -5.54
CA GLY A 587 9.76 19.29 -5.75
C GLY A 587 9.09 18.01 -6.26
N PRO A 588 7.80 18.07 -6.64
CA PRO A 588 7.05 16.93 -7.14
C PRO A 588 7.66 16.28 -8.38
N ILE A 589 7.48 14.98 -8.54
CA ILE A 589 8.09 14.22 -9.64
C ILE A 589 7.43 14.51 -11.00
N TYR A 590 6.14 14.86 -11.03
CA TYR A 590 5.36 15.04 -12.27
C TYR A 590 5.00 16.51 -12.57
N LYS A 591 5.70 17.45 -11.94
CA LYS A 591 5.49 18.89 -12.16
C LYS A 591 6.36 19.44 -13.28
#